data_226c1e52d2d2a1c73039e8f4c8c40aec
#
_entry.id   226c1e52d2d2a1c73039e8f4c8c40aec
#
_cell.length_a   1.000
_cell.length_b   1.000
_cell.length_c   1.000
_cell.angle_alpha   90.00
_cell.angle_beta   90.00
_cell.angle_gamma   90.00
#
_symmetry.space_group_name_H-M   'P 1'
#
loop_
_entity.id
_entity.type
_entity.pdbx_description
1 polymer ?
#
loop_
_entity_poly.entity_id
_entity_poly.type
_entity_poly.pdbx_seq_one_letter_code
_entity_poly.pdbx_strand_id
1 'polypeptide(L)'
;MSEEVLNNQDVTSSPLRGRRGLKFLIIRFSSIGDIVFTTPVVRCLKQQVPDAEVHYLTKFSFHKVIAGNPYVDKFYYLNNDWDLLMHELKQENYDYIIDLHHNLRTLRIKRTLKVKSFSFNKLNVQKFLLTNFKINLMPDVHIVDRNMETVKSFGVKNDGKGMDYFIPKDEEIKQGDLPHSHSLGFVAIVIGAAHFTKRLPVEKLQKLCASLHHPIVLLGGPDDKEAGDAIAAVDPVKIYNASGKFSINESADIVRKSKLVISHDTGLMHIAAALKKPVIAVWGNTMPLLGVAPYYGNAPVLTTKFEVDKLSCRPCSKIGRDKCPKGHFKCMMLQDVEAIAATAQAWAKELR
;
A
#
# COMPACT_ATOMS: atom_id res chain seq x y z
N MET A 1 -23.51 -5.38 45.66
CA MET A 1 -22.14 -5.30 45.14
C MET A 1 -22.28 -4.60 43.80
N SER A 2 -21.87 -3.38 43.81
CA SER A 2 -22.16 -2.33 42.84
C SER A 2 -21.27 -2.43 41.61
N GLU A 3 -21.92 -2.52 40.45
CA GLU A 3 -21.29 -2.33 39.12
C GLU A 3 -20.95 -0.84 38.96
N GLU A 4 -19.66 -0.54 38.83
CA GLU A 4 -19.20 0.78 38.40
C GLU A 4 -19.38 0.89 36.88
N VAL A 5 -20.41 1.63 36.50
CA VAL A 5 -20.66 2.13 35.16
C VAL A 5 -19.63 3.22 34.87
N LEU A 6 -18.59 2.92 34.10
CA LEU A 6 -17.66 3.89 33.54
C LEU A 6 -18.39 4.80 32.54
N ASN A 7 -18.64 6.00 33.01
CA ASN A 7 -19.28 7.11 32.31
C ASN A 7 -18.48 7.53 31.06
N ASN A 8 -19.06 7.28 29.89
CA ASN A 8 -18.61 7.84 28.61
C ASN A 8 -19.05 9.31 28.53
N GLN A 9 -18.33 10.20 29.20
CA GLN A 9 -18.58 11.64 29.06
C GLN A 9 -17.76 12.23 27.93
N ASP A 10 -18.47 12.57 26.87
CA ASP A 10 -18.41 13.72 25.97
C ASP A 10 -17.06 14.44 25.75
N VAL A 11 -16.53 14.19 24.56
CA VAL A 11 -15.51 15.04 23.93
C VAL A 11 -16.13 16.33 23.31
N THR A 12 -17.45 16.54 23.47
CA THR A 12 -18.19 17.62 22.81
C THR A 12 -18.34 18.91 23.62
N SER A 13 -17.79 19.01 24.83
CA SER A 13 -17.89 20.23 25.63
C SER A 13 -16.59 20.72 26.19
N SER A 14 -15.74 21.33 25.32
CA SER A 14 -14.76 22.31 25.75
C SER A 14 -15.11 23.69 25.18
N PRO A 15 -15.32 24.72 26.00
CA PRO A 15 -15.80 26.00 25.54
C PRO A 15 -14.70 26.81 24.84
N LEU A 16 -15.00 27.29 23.62
CA LEU A 16 -14.52 28.54 23.06
C LEU A 16 -13.00 28.78 23.05
N ARG A 17 -12.25 28.01 22.25
CA ARG A 17 -11.15 28.60 21.47
C ARG A 17 -11.77 29.17 20.18
N GLY A 18 -11.58 30.45 19.93
CA GLY A 18 -12.10 31.11 18.77
C GLY A 18 -11.77 30.33 17.48
N ARG A 19 -12.71 30.21 16.61
CA ARG A 19 -12.84 29.68 15.22
C ARG A 19 -11.59 29.15 14.47
N ARG A 20 -10.65 28.49 15.13
CA ARG A 20 -9.56 27.74 14.47
C ARG A 20 -9.99 26.28 14.37
N GLY A 21 -9.94 25.73 13.16
CA GLY A 21 -10.12 24.29 12.96
C GLY A 21 -9.09 23.46 13.73
N LEU A 22 -9.39 22.18 13.95
CA LEU A 22 -8.50 21.23 14.62
C LEU A 22 -7.28 20.91 13.73
N LYS A 23 -6.08 20.97 14.29
CA LYS A 23 -4.84 20.65 13.59
C LYS A 23 -4.33 19.26 13.95
N PHE A 24 -4.18 18.42 12.94
CA PHE A 24 -3.77 17.02 13.08
C PHE A 24 -2.39 16.76 12.46
N LEU A 25 -1.54 16.01 13.17
CA LEU A 25 -0.33 15.43 12.61
C LEU A 25 -0.54 13.92 12.36
N ILE A 26 -0.61 13.52 11.10
CA ILE A 26 -0.62 12.11 10.71
C ILE A 26 0.82 11.63 10.51
N ILE A 27 1.19 10.49 11.11
CA ILE A 27 2.55 9.96 11.02
C ILE A 27 2.56 8.59 10.36
N ARG A 28 3.19 8.49 9.16
CA ARG A 28 3.52 7.22 8.52
C ARG A 28 4.83 7.33 7.75
N PHE A 29 5.90 6.73 8.25
CA PHE A 29 7.26 6.88 7.69
C PHE A 29 7.50 6.07 6.42
N SER A 30 6.93 4.88 6.30
CA SER A 30 7.14 3.86 5.26
C SER A 30 6.15 2.72 5.45
N SER A 31 6.00 1.76 4.57
CA SER A 31 6.51 1.63 3.21
C SER A 31 5.49 2.20 2.20
N ILE A 32 5.75 2.06 0.89
CA ILE A 32 4.84 2.58 -0.16
C ILE A 32 3.40 2.13 0.09
N GLY A 33 3.13 0.82 0.14
CA GLY A 33 1.79 0.28 0.36
C GLY A 33 1.17 0.73 1.68
N ASP A 34 1.98 0.80 2.73
CA ASP A 34 1.50 1.25 4.05
C ASP A 34 1.10 2.75 4.05
N ILE A 35 1.78 3.59 3.27
CA ILE A 35 1.41 5.00 3.09
C ILE A 35 0.08 5.06 2.33
N VAL A 36 -0.07 4.29 1.26
CA VAL A 36 -1.32 4.22 0.49
C VAL A 36 -2.49 3.77 1.37
N PHE A 37 -2.30 2.82 2.31
CA PHE A 37 -3.31 2.41 3.28
C PHE A 37 -3.76 3.52 4.25
N THR A 38 -3.03 4.62 4.36
CA THR A 38 -3.42 5.75 5.21
C THR A 38 -4.30 6.77 4.51
N THR A 39 -4.39 6.73 3.18
CA THR A 39 -5.09 7.77 2.40
C THR A 39 -6.59 7.89 2.72
N PRO A 40 -7.33 6.81 3.03
CA PRO A 40 -8.72 6.94 3.50
C PRO A 40 -8.82 7.71 4.82
N VAL A 41 -7.87 7.53 5.75
CA VAL A 41 -7.86 8.29 7.01
C VAL A 41 -7.65 9.78 6.73
N VAL A 42 -6.67 10.11 5.88
CA VAL A 42 -6.37 11.50 5.47
C VAL A 42 -7.59 12.16 4.85
N ARG A 43 -8.20 11.53 3.84
CA ARG A 43 -9.38 12.03 3.13
C ARG A 43 -10.58 12.20 4.05
N CYS A 44 -10.95 11.14 4.78
CA CYS A 44 -12.13 11.15 5.63
C CYS A 44 -11.98 12.15 6.77
N LEU A 45 -10.80 12.27 7.38
CA LEU A 45 -10.53 13.26 8.41
C LEU A 45 -10.69 14.69 7.87
N LYS A 46 -10.06 14.98 6.72
CA LYS A 46 -10.13 16.30 6.08
C LYS A 46 -11.54 16.68 5.65
N GLN A 47 -12.35 15.73 5.20
CA GLN A 47 -13.71 16.01 4.70
C GLN A 47 -14.78 16.02 5.78
N GLN A 48 -14.61 15.29 6.88
CA GLN A 48 -15.66 15.09 7.88
C GLN A 48 -15.44 15.89 9.17
N VAL A 49 -14.23 16.38 9.42
CA VAL A 49 -13.97 17.29 10.55
C VAL A 49 -13.97 18.72 10.03
N PRO A 50 -14.87 19.60 10.50
CA PRO A 50 -14.95 20.99 10.03
C PRO A 50 -13.63 21.72 10.22
N ASP A 51 -13.18 22.43 9.18
CA ASP A 51 -11.97 23.24 9.16
C ASP A 51 -10.68 22.49 9.62
N ALA A 52 -10.65 21.16 9.45
CA ALA A 52 -9.48 20.37 9.80
C ALA A 52 -8.24 20.78 9.01
N GLU A 53 -7.13 21.06 9.70
CA GLU A 53 -5.81 21.22 9.13
C GLU A 53 -5.03 19.91 9.30
N VAL A 54 -4.68 19.26 8.20
CA VAL A 54 -4.06 17.93 8.19
C VAL A 54 -2.63 18.02 7.70
N HIS A 55 -1.67 17.77 8.58
CA HIS A 55 -0.26 17.66 8.25
C HIS A 55 0.17 16.21 8.20
N TYR A 56 1.12 15.89 7.33
CA TYR A 56 1.59 14.52 7.14
C TYR A 56 3.11 14.42 7.30
N LEU A 57 3.57 13.54 8.20
CA LEU A 57 4.98 13.27 8.44
C LEU A 57 5.38 11.89 7.88
N THR A 58 6.26 11.89 6.89
CA THR A 58 6.83 10.69 6.29
C THR A 58 8.36 10.77 6.20
N LYS A 59 9.03 9.70 5.77
CA LYS A 59 10.45 9.78 5.38
C LYS A 59 10.57 10.48 4.02
N PHE A 60 11.63 11.28 3.83
CA PHE A 60 11.88 11.95 2.57
C PHE A 60 11.93 10.98 1.37
N SER A 61 12.52 9.78 1.56
CA SER A 61 12.58 8.75 0.52
C SER A 61 11.21 8.22 0.03
N PHE A 62 10.12 8.53 0.74
CA PHE A 62 8.76 8.14 0.36
C PHE A 62 7.86 9.34 0.05
N HIS A 63 8.40 10.57 -0.02
CA HIS A 63 7.61 11.78 -0.20
C HIS A 63 6.75 11.73 -1.47
N LYS A 64 7.27 11.23 -2.57
CA LYS A 64 6.55 11.13 -3.85
C LYS A 64 5.26 10.30 -3.78
N VAL A 65 5.17 9.36 -2.83
CA VAL A 65 3.99 8.49 -2.67
C VAL A 65 2.76 9.25 -2.20
N ILE A 66 2.95 10.37 -1.48
CA ILE A 66 1.85 11.11 -0.82
C ILE A 66 1.81 12.60 -1.19
N ALA A 67 2.86 13.14 -1.79
CA ALA A 67 3.01 14.57 -2.05
C ALA A 67 1.89 15.17 -2.92
N GLY A 68 1.30 14.39 -3.83
CA GLY A 68 0.18 14.83 -4.66
C GLY A 68 -1.19 14.80 -3.96
N ASN A 69 -1.27 14.42 -2.69
CA ASN A 69 -2.55 14.24 -1.99
C ASN A 69 -3.18 15.59 -1.60
N PRO A 70 -4.33 16.00 -2.20
CA PRO A 70 -4.96 17.30 -1.98
C PRO A 70 -5.61 17.45 -0.60
N TYR A 71 -5.70 16.37 0.18
CA TYR A 71 -6.26 16.36 1.52
C TYR A 71 -5.21 16.60 2.61
N VAL A 72 -3.94 16.82 2.22
CA VAL A 72 -2.84 17.17 3.12
C VAL A 72 -2.49 18.64 2.92
N ASP A 73 -2.58 19.43 3.98
CA ASP A 73 -2.30 20.87 3.94
C ASP A 73 -0.78 21.14 4.02
N LYS A 74 -0.02 20.32 4.75
CA LYS A 74 1.42 20.48 4.88
C LYS A 74 2.14 19.15 5.08
N PHE A 75 3.31 19.03 4.46
CA PHE A 75 4.17 17.87 4.56
C PHE A 75 5.39 18.14 5.42
N TYR A 76 5.74 17.17 6.24
CA TYR A 76 7.00 17.11 6.98
C TYR A 76 7.77 15.84 6.62
N TYR A 77 9.09 15.95 6.61
CA TYR A 77 9.94 14.84 6.20
C TYR A 77 10.93 14.47 7.30
N LEU A 78 10.88 13.22 7.71
CA LEU A 78 11.91 12.66 8.57
C LEU A 78 13.19 12.52 7.73
N ASN A 79 14.13 13.41 7.99
CA ASN A 79 15.49 13.46 7.46
C ASN A 79 16.51 13.18 8.57
N ASN A 80 17.78 13.51 8.30
CA ASN A 80 18.86 13.34 9.28
C ASN A 80 18.89 14.42 10.37
N ASP A 81 18.20 15.55 10.17
CA ASP A 81 18.12 16.64 11.16
C ASP A 81 16.86 16.47 12.02
N TRP A 82 17.04 15.71 13.09
CA TRP A 82 15.97 15.46 14.06
C TRP A 82 15.55 16.72 14.82
N ASP A 83 16.53 17.56 15.20
CA ASP A 83 16.27 18.69 16.10
C ASP A 83 15.54 19.81 15.35
N LEU A 84 15.91 20.06 14.09
CA LEU A 84 15.17 20.96 13.21
C LEU A 84 13.72 20.48 13.01
N LEU A 85 13.53 19.22 12.65
CA LEU A 85 12.18 18.65 12.50
C LEU A 85 11.36 18.82 13.77
N MET A 86 11.92 18.52 14.94
CA MET A 86 11.20 18.64 16.20
C MET A 86 10.90 20.10 16.57
N HIS A 87 11.78 21.03 16.20
CA HIS A 87 11.54 22.45 16.37
C HIS A 87 10.35 22.90 15.50
N GLU A 88 10.35 22.59 14.22
CA GLU A 88 9.26 22.90 13.29
C GLU A 88 7.91 22.32 13.75
N LEU A 89 7.89 21.03 14.13
CA LEU A 89 6.66 20.37 14.58
C LEU A 89 6.11 20.98 15.88
N LYS A 90 6.96 21.50 16.79
CA LYS A 90 6.50 22.19 18.00
C LYS A 90 5.83 23.52 17.71
N GLN A 91 6.32 24.26 16.71
CA GLN A 91 5.75 25.56 16.33
C GLN A 91 4.33 25.44 15.75
N GLU A 92 3.97 24.27 15.20
CA GLU A 92 2.66 24.03 14.61
C GLU A 92 1.50 23.98 15.62
N ASN A 93 1.79 23.73 16.92
CA ASN A 93 0.77 23.66 17.96
C ASN A 93 -0.39 22.71 17.62
N TYR A 94 -0.05 21.45 17.31
CA TYR A 94 -1.03 20.40 17.01
C TYR A 94 -2.02 20.17 18.14
N ASP A 95 -3.28 19.90 17.77
CA ASP A 95 -4.31 19.48 18.72
C ASP A 95 -4.24 17.96 18.95
N TYR A 96 -3.94 17.19 17.86
CA TYR A 96 -3.90 15.72 17.92
C TYR A 96 -2.82 15.12 17.01
N ILE A 97 -2.35 13.94 17.40
CA ILE A 97 -1.44 13.12 16.61
C ILE A 97 -2.15 11.80 16.24
N ILE A 98 -2.22 11.49 14.95
CA ILE A 98 -2.70 10.21 14.42
C ILE A 98 -1.49 9.38 14.01
N ASP A 99 -1.10 8.43 14.88
CA ASP A 99 0.10 7.63 14.71
C ASP A 99 -0.21 6.31 13.97
N LEU A 100 -0.11 6.33 12.65
CA LEU A 100 -0.31 5.19 11.77
C LEU A 100 0.98 4.39 11.51
N HIS A 101 2.06 4.71 12.21
CA HIS A 101 3.33 3.97 12.14
C HIS A 101 3.64 3.19 13.42
N HIS A 102 3.37 3.76 14.58
CA HIS A 102 3.40 3.17 15.92
C HIS A 102 4.71 2.42 16.22
N ASN A 103 5.84 3.15 16.31
CA ASN A 103 7.15 2.61 16.68
C ASN A 103 7.88 3.52 17.69
N LEU A 104 9.12 3.18 18.04
CA LEU A 104 9.92 3.96 19.00
C LEU A 104 10.17 5.41 18.56
N ARG A 105 10.32 5.64 17.23
CA ARG A 105 10.50 7.01 16.71
C ARG A 105 9.23 7.83 16.87
N THR A 106 8.06 7.28 16.55
CA THR A 106 6.79 7.98 16.76
C THR A 106 6.49 8.18 18.23
N LEU A 107 6.90 7.24 19.10
CA LEU A 107 6.81 7.42 20.55
C LEU A 107 7.65 8.62 21.04
N ARG A 108 8.89 8.78 20.50
CA ARG A 108 9.74 9.93 20.81
C ARG A 108 9.08 11.24 20.37
N ILE A 109 8.51 11.30 19.16
CA ILE A 109 7.76 12.49 18.68
C ILE A 109 6.60 12.82 19.62
N LYS A 110 5.75 11.84 19.94
CA LYS A 110 4.60 12.02 20.82
C LYS A 110 5.00 12.55 22.20
N ARG A 111 6.06 12.00 22.78
CA ARG A 111 6.60 12.45 24.07
C ARG A 111 7.16 13.88 24.03
N THR A 112 7.78 14.26 22.92
CA THR A 112 8.36 15.60 22.74
C THR A 112 7.28 16.66 22.50
N LEU A 113 6.27 16.34 21.69
CA LEU A 113 5.16 17.26 21.40
C LEU A 113 4.15 17.35 22.54
N LYS A 114 4.03 16.31 23.38
CA LYS A 114 3.09 16.22 24.52
C LYS A 114 1.62 16.42 24.10
N VAL A 115 1.25 16.00 22.91
CA VAL A 115 -0.07 16.13 22.32
C VAL A 115 -0.81 14.80 22.42
N LYS A 116 -2.14 14.86 22.64
CA LYS A 116 -2.99 13.66 22.67
C LYS A 116 -2.86 12.89 21.35
N SER A 117 -2.65 11.58 21.45
CA SER A 117 -2.36 10.77 20.26
C SER A 117 -3.19 9.50 20.21
N PHE A 118 -3.57 9.12 18.99
CA PHE A 118 -4.27 7.88 18.69
C PHE A 118 -3.38 7.02 17.80
N SER A 119 -3.19 5.76 18.18
CA SER A 119 -2.29 4.86 17.44
C SER A 119 -3.05 3.62 16.99
N PHE A 120 -2.82 3.20 15.74
CA PHE A 120 -3.48 1.99 15.22
C PHE A 120 -2.93 0.71 15.87
N ASN A 121 -3.79 -0.30 15.93
CA ASN A 121 -3.40 -1.60 16.44
C ASN A 121 -2.65 -2.40 15.36
N LYS A 122 -1.39 -2.72 15.62
CA LYS A 122 -0.52 -3.49 14.70
C LYS A 122 -0.83 -4.98 14.67
N LEU A 123 -1.58 -5.49 15.64
CA LEU A 123 -1.83 -6.93 15.82
C LEU A 123 -0.53 -7.74 15.91
N ASN A 124 0.49 -7.22 16.62
CA ASN A 124 1.82 -7.83 16.67
C ASN A 124 1.80 -9.22 17.30
N VAL A 125 1.00 -9.43 18.35
CA VAL A 125 0.86 -10.73 19.02
C VAL A 125 0.21 -11.75 18.09
N GLN A 126 -0.91 -11.39 17.45
CA GLN A 126 -1.63 -12.25 16.51
C GLN A 126 -0.74 -12.62 15.30
N LYS A 127 -0.04 -11.64 14.73
CA LYS A 127 0.93 -11.88 13.65
C LYS A 127 2.09 -12.76 14.08
N PHE A 128 2.59 -12.59 15.29
CA PHE A 128 3.66 -13.43 15.84
C PHE A 128 3.20 -14.88 16.02
N LEU A 129 2.02 -15.11 16.60
CA LEU A 129 1.43 -16.45 16.74
C LEU A 129 1.19 -17.11 15.39
N LEU A 130 0.64 -16.36 14.42
CA LEU A 130 0.40 -16.87 13.08
C LEU A 130 1.70 -17.24 12.34
N THR A 131 2.72 -16.38 12.39
CA THR A 131 3.95 -16.62 11.62
C THR A 131 4.84 -17.68 12.23
N ASN A 132 4.91 -17.80 13.56
CA ASN A 132 5.82 -18.70 14.24
C ASN A 132 5.15 -20.03 14.65
N PHE A 133 3.93 -19.98 15.14
CA PHE A 133 3.22 -21.15 15.68
C PHE A 133 2.06 -21.63 14.79
N LYS A 134 1.73 -20.90 13.72
CA LYS A 134 0.60 -21.19 12.82
C LYS A 134 -0.77 -21.14 13.54
N ILE A 135 -0.82 -20.45 14.67
CA ILE A 135 -2.06 -20.19 15.40
C ILE A 135 -2.68 -18.92 14.81
N ASN A 136 -3.83 -19.08 14.16
CA ASN A 136 -4.55 -17.97 13.55
C ASN A 136 -5.53 -17.34 14.54
N LEU A 137 -5.14 -16.20 15.09
CA LEU A 137 -5.99 -15.30 15.88
C LEU A 137 -6.12 -13.92 15.18
N MET A 138 -5.87 -13.87 13.88
CA MET A 138 -6.05 -12.65 13.11
C MET A 138 -7.54 -12.34 12.96
N PRO A 139 -8.01 -11.12 13.29
CA PRO A 139 -9.35 -10.70 12.94
C PRO A 139 -9.48 -10.54 11.43
N ASP A 140 -10.67 -10.78 10.89
CA ASP A 140 -10.99 -10.49 9.49
C ASP A 140 -11.25 -8.99 9.30
N VAL A 141 -10.20 -8.18 9.50
CA VAL A 141 -10.27 -6.72 9.42
C VAL A 141 -9.07 -6.20 8.63
N HIS A 142 -9.34 -5.46 7.59
CA HIS A 142 -8.31 -4.86 6.75
C HIS A 142 -7.49 -3.79 7.50
N ILE A 143 -6.22 -3.57 7.11
CA ILE A 143 -5.36 -2.55 7.74
C ILE A 143 -5.92 -1.13 7.59
N VAL A 144 -6.64 -0.85 6.50
CA VAL A 144 -7.34 0.43 6.29
C VAL A 144 -8.37 0.66 7.39
N ASP A 145 -9.19 -0.34 7.71
CA ASP A 145 -10.23 -0.20 8.74
C ASP A 145 -9.61 -0.06 10.14
N ARG A 146 -8.51 -0.77 10.40
CA ARG A 146 -7.73 -0.57 11.64
C ARG A 146 -7.10 0.83 11.73
N ASN A 147 -6.71 1.40 10.60
CA ASN A 147 -6.24 2.79 10.55
C ASN A 147 -7.40 3.76 10.82
N MET A 148 -8.59 3.52 10.26
CA MET A 148 -9.79 4.34 10.47
C MET A 148 -10.24 4.39 11.94
N GLU A 149 -10.04 3.33 12.72
CA GLU A 149 -10.33 3.34 14.16
C GLU A 149 -9.61 4.46 14.92
N THR A 150 -8.46 4.94 14.42
CA THR A 150 -7.70 6.02 15.09
C THR A 150 -8.40 7.38 15.03
N VAL A 151 -9.34 7.55 14.13
CA VAL A 151 -10.08 8.81 13.94
C VAL A 151 -11.57 8.72 14.33
N LYS A 152 -12.00 7.57 14.81
CA LYS A 152 -13.39 7.30 15.21
C LYS A 152 -13.90 8.24 16.30
N SER A 153 -13.04 8.62 17.26
CA SER A 153 -13.40 9.54 18.36
C SER A 153 -13.74 10.96 17.89
N PHE A 154 -13.43 11.31 16.64
CA PHE A 154 -13.81 12.58 16.00
C PHE A 154 -15.10 12.47 15.18
N GLY A 155 -15.83 11.35 15.28
CA GLY A 155 -17.02 11.09 14.48
C GLY A 155 -16.74 10.69 13.03
N VAL A 156 -15.47 10.53 12.66
CA VAL A 156 -15.03 10.20 11.29
C VAL A 156 -15.34 8.74 10.98
N LYS A 157 -15.99 8.50 9.85
CA LYS A 157 -16.36 7.17 9.33
C LYS A 157 -15.68 6.90 8.01
N ASN A 158 -15.39 5.64 7.72
CA ASN A 158 -14.94 5.22 6.40
C ASN A 158 -16.03 5.51 5.36
N ASP A 159 -15.70 6.27 4.32
CA ASP A 159 -16.63 6.67 3.27
C ASP A 159 -16.87 5.60 2.19
N GLY A 160 -16.19 4.45 2.31
CA GLY A 160 -16.30 3.35 1.37
C GLY A 160 -15.67 3.59 -0.01
N LYS A 161 -15.01 4.73 -0.24
CA LYS A 161 -14.37 5.04 -1.54
C LYS A 161 -13.07 4.29 -1.79
N GLY A 162 -12.59 3.50 -0.82
CA GLY A 162 -11.32 2.78 -0.90
C GLY A 162 -10.12 3.72 -0.73
N MET A 163 -8.96 3.28 -1.22
CA MET A 163 -7.73 4.06 -1.16
C MET A 163 -7.64 5.08 -2.29
N ASP A 164 -6.74 6.08 -2.11
CA ASP A 164 -6.40 7.08 -3.10
C ASP A 164 -4.93 6.99 -3.50
N TYR A 165 -4.65 7.40 -4.73
CA TYR A 165 -3.32 7.73 -5.20
C TYR A 165 -3.40 8.86 -6.21
N PHE A 166 -2.65 9.93 -5.99
CA PHE A 166 -2.67 11.13 -6.81
C PHE A 166 -1.34 11.25 -7.56
N ILE A 167 -1.42 11.20 -8.89
CA ILE A 167 -0.26 11.33 -9.77
C ILE A 167 -0.16 12.81 -10.17
N PRO A 168 0.95 13.49 -9.85
CA PRO A 168 1.20 14.85 -10.34
C PRO A 168 1.22 14.87 -11.88
N LYS A 169 0.64 15.90 -12.50
CA LYS A 169 0.56 15.99 -13.97
C LYS A 169 1.90 16.00 -14.67
N ASP A 170 2.91 16.57 -14.06
CA ASP A 170 4.28 16.64 -14.54
C ASP A 170 5.05 15.31 -14.38
N GLU A 171 4.51 14.37 -13.58
CA GLU A 171 5.05 13.02 -13.41
C GLU A 171 4.18 11.97 -14.16
N GLU A 172 3.29 12.36 -15.07
CA GLU A 172 2.62 11.43 -15.99
C GLU A 172 3.56 11.01 -17.12
N ILE A 173 3.47 9.75 -17.58
CA ILE A 173 4.24 9.27 -18.74
C ILE A 173 3.80 9.98 -20.02
N LYS A 174 4.78 10.33 -20.85
CA LYS A 174 4.58 11.03 -22.12
C LYS A 174 4.28 10.07 -23.26
N GLN A 175 3.74 10.62 -24.33
CA GLN A 175 3.62 9.88 -25.59
C GLN A 175 5.03 9.51 -26.10
N GLY A 176 5.26 8.22 -26.35
CA GLY A 176 6.55 7.68 -26.74
C GLY A 176 7.37 7.03 -25.62
N ASP A 177 7.02 7.22 -24.36
CA ASP A 177 7.68 6.53 -23.23
C ASP A 177 7.46 5.01 -23.24
N LEU A 178 6.34 4.57 -23.82
CA LEU A 178 6.05 3.16 -24.08
C LEU A 178 6.08 2.87 -25.58
N PRO A 179 6.40 1.63 -26.00
CA PRO A 179 6.37 1.24 -27.42
C PRO A 179 4.99 1.45 -28.04
N HIS A 180 4.94 1.84 -29.31
CA HIS A 180 3.69 2.07 -30.02
C HIS A 180 2.76 0.84 -30.04
N SER A 181 3.32 -0.38 -30.05
CA SER A 181 2.58 -1.64 -29.95
C SER A 181 1.72 -1.78 -28.68
N HIS A 182 2.00 -0.97 -27.64
CA HIS A 182 1.27 -0.97 -26.37
C HIS A 182 0.17 0.10 -26.28
N SER A 183 0.03 0.95 -27.31
CA SER A 183 -0.92 2.07 -27.33
C SER A 183 -2.40 1.65 -27.29
N LEU A 184 -2.73 0.46 -27.79
CA LEU A 184 -4.09 -0.09 -27.77
C LEU A 184 -4.46 -0.81 -26.46
N GLY A 185 -3.57 -0.78 -25.47
CA GLY A 185 -3.75 -1.38 -24.16
C GLY A 185 -2.78 -2.53 -23.89
N PHE A 186 -2.44 -2.70 -22.65
CA PHE A 186 -1.45 -3.67 -22.16
C PHE A 186 -1.82 -4.20 -20.78
N VAL A 187 -1.21 -5.33 -20.42
CA VAL A 187 -1.21 -5.87 -19.06
C VAL A 187 0.05 -5.40 -18.34
N ALA A 188 -0.09 -4.79 -17.16
CA ALA A 188 1.05 -4.46 -16.33
C ALA A 188 1.39 -5.64 -15.40
N ILE A 189 2.65 -6.05 -15.38
CA ILE A 189 3.14 -7.11 -14.49
C ILE A 189 4.21 -6.53 -13.57
N VAL A 190 3.93 -6.50 -12.27
CA VAL A 190 4.90 -6.04 -11.27
C VAL A 190 5.79 -7.22 -10.89
N ILE A 191 7.05 -7.19 -11.34
CA ILE A 191 8.02 -8.27 -11.12
C ILE A 191 8.83 -8.10 -9.84
N GLY A 192 8.99 -6.85 -9.37
CA GLY A 192 9.75 -6.50 -8.18
C GLY A 192 8.96 -6.66 -6.87
N ALA A 193 9.69 -6.86 -5.78
CA ALA A 193 9.21 -6.72 -4.41
C ALA A 193 10.39 -6.45 -3.48
N ALA A 194 10.14 -5.84 -2.31
CA ALA A 194 11.20 -5.54 -1.34
C ALA A 194 11.94 -6.79 -0.82
N HIS A 195 11.29 -7.95 -0.83
CA HIS A 195 11.87 -9.20 -0.33
C HIS A 195 11.77 -10.30 -1.39
N PHE A 196 12.86 -11.06 -1.55
CA PHE A 196 12.94 -12.18 -2.50
C PHE A 196 11.76 -13.16 -2.39
N THR A 197 11.36 -13.52 -1.16
CA THR A 197 10.31 -14.52 -0.95
C THR A 197 8.91 -14.07 -1.37
N LYS A 198 8.75 -12.83 -1.82
CA LYS A 198 7.51 -12.31 -2.41
C LYS A 198 7.50 -12.37 -3.95
N ARG A 199 8.64 -12.60 -4.60
CA ARG A 199 8.80 -12.53 -6.07
C ARG A 199 8.54 -13.89 -6.70
N LEU A 200 7.82 -13.92 -7.82
CA LEU A 200 7.81 -15.09 -8.69
C LEU A 200 9.20 -15.29 -9.31
N PRO A 201 9.70 -16.53 -9.41
CA PRO A 201 10.92 -16.83 -10.14
C PRO A 201 10.85 -16.40 -11.61
N VAL A 202 11.99 -16.03 -12.18
CA VAL A 202 12.09 -15.52 -13.57
C VAL A 202 11.47 -16.52 -14.56
N GLU A 203 11.77 -17.81 -14.42
CA GLU A 203 11.23 -18.86 -15.28
C GLU A 203 9.70 -18.99 -15.19
N LYS A 204 9.10 -18.67 -14.04
CA LYS A 204 7.63 -18.62 -13.88
C LYS A 204 7.04 -17.39 -14.57
N LEU A 205 7.71 -16.23 -14.46
CA LEU A 205 7.32 -15.00 -15.14
C LEU A 205 7.47 -15.13 -16.65
N GLN A 206 8.54 -15.79 -17.15
CA GLN A 206 8.71 -16.09 -18.56
C GLN A 206 7.54 -16.93 -19.10
N LYS A 207 7.15 -18.02 -18.40
CA LYS A 207 6.01 -18.85 -18.77
C LYS A 207 4.70 -18.06 -18.76
N LEU A 208 4.46 -17.26 -17.70
CA LEU A 208 3.30 -16.38 -17.61
C LEU A 208 3.21 -15.42 -18.79
N CYS A 209 4.33 -14.73 -19.12
CA CYS A 209 4.37 -13.79 -20.23
C CYS A 209 4.22 -14.48 -21.59
N ALA A 210 4.78 -15.68 -21.78
CA ALA A 210 4.60 -16.46 -23.00
C ALA A 210 3.13 -16.83 -23.24
N SER A 211 2.40 -17.18 -22.18
CA SER A 211 0.98 -17.57 -22.24
C SER A 211 0.01 -16.40 -22.45
N LEU A 212 0.42 -15.15 -22.23
CA LEU A 212 -0.41 -13.97 -22.45
C LEU A 212 -0.36 -13.51 -23.90
N HIS A 213 -1.53 -13.16 -24.49
CA HIS A 213 -1.62 -12.67 -25.87
C HIS A 213 -1.63 -11.13 -26.00
N HIS A 214 -1.77 -10.41 -24.88
CA HIS A 214 -1.75 -8.94 -24.86
C HIS A 214 -0.32 -8.41 -24.73
N PRO A 215 -0.05 -7.18 -25.20
CA PRO A 215 1.17 -6.48 -24.87
C PRO A 215 1.37 -6.40 -23.35
N ILE A 216 2.63 -6.47 -22.90
CA ILE A 216 2.99 -6.55 -21.50
C ILE A 216 4.00 -5.44 -21.15
N VAL A 217 3.76 -4.73 -20.06
CA VAL A 217 4.74 -3.83 -19.44
C VAL A 217 5.18 -4.41 -18.12
N LEU A 218 6.47 -4.74 -18.00
CA LEU A 218 7.06 -5.19 -16.74
C LEU A 218 7.42 -3.98 -15.88
N LEU A 219 7.01 -3.98 -14.63
CA LEU A 219 7.29 -2.92 -13.65
C LEU A 219 8.13 -3.46 -12.49
N GLY A 220 9.18 -2.73 -12.14
CA GLY A 220 10.08 -3.05 -11.04
C GLY A 220 11.02 -1.90 -10.75
N GLY A 221 11.80 -2.01 -9.67
CA GLY A 221 12.86 -1.08 -9.34
C GLY A 221 14.13 -1.27 -10.21
N PRO A 222 15.16 -0.44 -9.99
CA PRO A 222 16.45 -0.60 -10.69
C PRO A 222 17.07 -2.00 -10.50
N ASP A 223 16.92 -2.58 -9.31
CA ASP A 223 17.45 -3.92 -8.99
C ASP A 223 16.72 -5.06 -9.72
N ASP A 224 15.57 -4.77 -10.33
CA ASP A 224 14.77 -5.76 -11.08
C ASP A 224 15.05 -5.71 -12.59
N LYS A 225 15.93 -4.81 -13.05
CA LYS A 225 16.20 -4.57 -14.48
C LYS A 225 16.69 -5.83 -15.18
N GLU A 226 17.70 -6.51 -14.63
CA GLU A 226 18.29 -7.73 -15.24
C GLU A 226 17.25 -8.86 -15.33
N ALA A 227 16.46 -9.08 -14.28
CA ALA A 227 15.36 -10.04 -14.30
C ALA A 227 14.32 -9.67 -15.36
N GLY A 228 13.98 -8.36 -15.47
CA GLY A 228 13.05 -7.85 -16.48
C GLY A 228 13.58 -8.05 -17.90
N ASP A 229 14.86 -7.84 -18.16
CA ASP A 229 15.49 -8.07 -19.46
C ASP A 229 15.46 -9.55 -19.84
N ALA A 230 15.73 -10.46 -18.89
CA ALA A 230 15.64 -11.91 -19.09
C ALA A 230 14.20 -12.36 -19.38
N ILE A 231 13.19 -11.74 -18.78
CA ILE A 231 11.78 -12.02 -19.05
C ILE A 231 11.37 -11.48 -20.42
N ALA A 232 11.78 -10.26 -20.74
CA ALA A 232 11.42 -9.62 -22.01
C ALA A 232 12.04 -10.33 -23.22
N ALA A 233 13.18 -11.02 -23.05
CA ALA A 233 13.84 -11.80 -24.11
C ALA A 233 12.97 -12.95 -24.68
N VAL A 234 11.91 -13.37 -23.96
CA VAL A 234 10.97 -14.40 -24.46
C VAL A 234 10.19 -13.92 -25.69
N ASP A 235 9.82 -12.64 -25.70
CA ASP A 235 9.11 -11.99 -26.81
C ASP A 235 9.34 -10.46 -26.73
N PRO A 236 10.43 -9.95 -27.31
CA PRO A 236 10.79 -8.54 -27.19
C PRO A 236 9.84 -7.55 -27.85
N VAL A 237 8.97 -8.01 -28.73
CA VAL A 237 7.93 -7.17 -29.37
C VAL A 237 6.74 -6.98 -28.46
N LYS A 238 6.33 -8.05 -27.76
CA LYS A 238 5.18 -8.08 -26.87
C LYS A 238 5.50 -7.56 -25.47
N ILE A 239 6.72 -7.78 -24.97
CA ILE A 239 7.10 -7.54 -23.58
C ILE A 239 8.07 -6.37 -23.50
N TYR A 240 7.62 -5.28 -22.93
CA TYR A 240 8.46 -4.12 -22.66
C TYR A 240 8.94 -4.12 -21.20
N ASN A 241 10.26 -4.16 -21.01
CA ASN A 241 10.85 -4.02 -19.68
C ASN A 241 10.95 -2.54 -19.29
N ALA A 242 10.11 -2.09 -18.37
CA ALA A 242 10.09 -0.76 -17.78
C ALA A 242 10.80 -0.69 -16.41
N SER A 243 11.37 -1.81 -15.91
CA SER A 243 12.01 -1.86 -14.60
C SER A 243 13.19 -0.91 -14.51
N GLY A 244 13.19 -0.05 -13.50
CA GLY A 244 14.23 0.94 -13.23
C GLY A 244 14.23 2.16 -14.16
N LYS A 245 13.33 2.24 -15.14
CA LYS A 245 13.27 3.37 -16.10
C LYS A 245 12.38 4.52 -15.62
N PHE A 246 11.43 4.24 -14.75
CA PHE A 246 10.38 5.17 -14.34
C PHE A 246 10.38 5.38 -12.82
N SER A 247 10.05 6.60 -12.40
CA SER A 247 9.78 6.92 -11.00
C SER A 247 8.53 6.18 -10.50
N ILE A 248 8.26 6.27 -9.19
CA ILE A 248 7.06 5.62 -8.62
C ILE A 248 5.77 6.21 -9.18
N ASN A 249 5.71 7.53 -9.47
CA ASN A 249 4.52 8.18 -10.01
C ASN A 249 4.34 7.88 -11.50
N GLU A 250 5.40 7.86 -12.28
CA GLU A 250 5.36 7.40 -13.68
C GLU A 250 4.95 5.92 -13.75
N SER A 251 5.48 5.06 -12.86
CA SER A 251 5.06 3.66 -12.75
C SER A 251 3.57 3.53 -12.37
N ALA A 252 3.07 4.40 -11.50
CA ALA A 252 1.65 4.48 -11.15
C ALA A 252 0.81 4.93 -12.36
N ASP A 253 1.32 5.83 -13.20
CA ASP A 253 0.64 6.24 -14.43
C ASP A 253 0.60 5.12 -15.47
N ILE A 254 1.68 4.33 -15.60
CA ILE A 254 1.66 3.10 -16.41
C ILE A 254 0.59 2.14 -15.89
N VAL A 255 0.52 1.92 -14.58
CA VAL A 255 -0.54 1.13 -13.94
C VAL A 255 -1.93 1.70 -14.27
N ARG A 256 -2.14 3.02 -14.16
CA ARG A 256 -3.41 3.69 -14.47
C ARG A 256 -3.85 3.43 -15.93
N LYS A 257 -2.91 3.43 -16.86
CA LYS A 257 -3.13 3.21 -18.31
C LYS A 257 -3.26 1.74 -18.68
N SER A 258 -2.86 0.80 -17.83
CA SER A 258 -2.99 -0.63 -18.10
C SER A 258 -4.45 -1.12 -18.10
N LYS A 259 -4.75 -2.23 -18.75
CA LYS A 259 -6.05 -2.90 -18.65
C LYS A 259 -6.25 -3.52 -17.27
N LEU A 260 -5.27 -4.25 -16.79
CA LEU A 260 -5.23 -4.90 -15.49
C LEU A 260 -3.78 -5.01 -14.99
N VAL A 261 -3.62 -5.37 -13.73
CA VAL A 261 -2.32 -5.54 -13.10
C VAL A 261 -2.19 -6.95 -12.53
N ILE A 262 -1.10 -7.64 -12.87
CA ILE A 262 -0.66 -8.85 -12.16
C ILE A 262 0.47 -8.42 -11.21
N SER A 263 0.33 -8.66 -9.93
CA SER A 263 1.28 -8.17 -8.96
C SER A 263 1.50 -9.12 -7.78
N HIS A 264 2.72 -9.12 -7.27
CA HIS A 264 3.03 -9.65 -5.94
C HIS A 264 2.50 -8.71 -4.85
N ASP A 265 2.62 -9.12 -3.57
CA ASP A 265 2.38 -8.27 -2.39
C ASP A 265 3.43 -7.15 -2.31
N THR A 266 3.20 -6.04 -3.00
CA THR A 266 4.12 -4.90 -3.14
C THR A 266 3.38 -3.56 -3.10
N GLY A 267 4.16 -2.46 -3.04
CA GLY A 267 3.61 -1.09 -3.06
C GLY A 267 2.77 -0.79 -4.30
N LEU A 268 3.20 -1.23 -5.50
CA LEU A 268 2.46 -1.02 -6.76
C LEU A 268 1.12 -1.79 -6.80
N MET A 269 0.99 -2.94 -6.13
CA MET A 269 -0.30 -3.60 -5.98
C MET A 269 -1.32 -2.70 -5.27
N HIS A 270 -0.89 -2.02 -4.21
CA HIS A 270 -1.77 -1.13 -3.44
C HIS A 270 -2.06 0.16 -4.19
N ILE A 271 -1.08 0.68 -4.95
CA ILE A 271 -1.29 1.80 -5.87
C ILE A 271 -2.30 1.42 -6.95
N ALA A 272 -2.20 0.23 -7.54
CA ALA A 272 -3.17 -0.26 -8.52
C ALA A 272 -4.59 -0.31 -7.94
N ALA A 273 -4.74 -0.82 -6.71
CA ALA A 273 -6.03 -0.83 -6.03
C ALA A 273 -6.55 0.59 -5.73
N ALA A 274 -5.68 1.52 -5.35
CA ALA A 274 -6.03 2.92 -5.14
C ALA A 274 -6.51 3.60 -6.44
N LEU A 275 -5.88 3.28 -7.57
CA LEU A 275 -6.27 3.73 -8.92
C LEU A 275 -7.47 2.96 -9.50
N LYS A 276 -8.10 2.09 -8.71
CA LYS A 276 -9.26 1.26 -9.11
C LYS A 276 -8.98 0.36 -10.32
N LYS A 277 -7.73 -0.08 -10.49
CA LYS A 277 -7.38 -1.05 -11.53
C LYS A 277 -7.70 -2.46 -11.08
N PRO A 278 -8.17 -3.34 -11.98
CA PRO A 278 -8.28 -4.77 -11.71
C PRO A 278 -6.93 -5.37 -11.33
N VAL A 279 -6.88 -6.16 -10.25
CA VAL A 279 -5.63 -6.76 -9.74
C VAL A 279 -5.75 -8.26 -9.60
N ILE A 280 -4.82 -8.97 -10.23
CA ILE A 280 -4.53 -10.38 -9.95
C ILE A 280 -3.35 -10.41 -8.98
N ALA A 281 -3.62 -10.72 -7.71
CA ALA A 281 -2.63 -10.68 -6.63
C ALA A 281 -1.99 -12.07 -6.42
N VAL A 282 -0.68 -12.17 -6.57
CA VAL A 282 0.10 -13.42 -6.37
C VAL A 282 0.77 -13.40 -5.01
N TRP A 283 0.44 -14.39 -4.17
CA TRP A 283 0.85 -14.44 -2.78
C TRP A 283 1.83 -15.59 -2.51
N GLY A 284 3.03 -15.25 -2.09
CA GLY A 284 4.08 -16.19 -1.72
C GLY A 284 4.13 -16.50 -0.22
N ASN A 285 5.16 -15.99 0.44
CA ASN A 285 5.37 -16.20 1.88
C ASN A 285 4.42 -15.41 2.78
N THR A 286 3.89 -14.27 2.31
CA THR A 286 2.83 -13.50 2.96
C THR A 286 1.44 -14.00 2.55
N MET A 287 0.40 -13.54 3.22
CA MET A 287 -0.99 -13.97 2.97
C MET A 287 -1.95 -12.78 3.10
N PRO A 288 -3.05 -12.75 2.33
CA PRO A 288 -4.13 -11.76 2.48
C PRO A 288 -4.67 -11.67 3.90
N LEU A 289 -4.67 -12.79 4.62
CA LEU A 289 -5.07 -12.91 6.02
C LEU A 289 -4.36 -11.92 6.98
N LEU A 290 -3.20 -11.39 6.59
CA LEU A 290 -2.53 -10.32 7.33
C LEU A 290 -3.27 -8.97 7.28
N GLY A 291 -4.39 -8.91 6.53
CA GLY A 291 -5.24 -7.74 6.36
C GLY A 291 -4.67 -6.71 5.38
N VAL A 292 -3.95 -7.16 4.35
CA VAL A 292 -3.23 -6.31 3.39
C VAL A 292 -3.58 -6.64 1.92
N ALA A 293 -4.74 -7.23 1.66
CA ALA A 293 -5.23 -7.47 0.31
C ALA A 293 -5.47 -6.14 -0.45
N PRO A 294 -5.63 -6.16 -1.79
CA PRO A 294 -6.10 -4.98 -2.53
C PRO A 294 -7.41 -4.45 -1.93
N TYR A 295 -7.50 -3.16 -1.62
CA TYR A 295 -8.64 -2.55 -0.95
C TYR A 295 -9.31 -1.49 -1.82
N TYR A 296 -10.53 -1.76 -2.23
CA TYR A 296 -11.29 -0.90 -3.15
C TYR A 296 -12.44 -0.15 -2.47
N GLY A 297 -12.68 -0.42 -1.18
CA GLY A 297 -13.91 0.03 -0.53
C GLY A 297 -15.13 -0.66 -1.16
N ASN A 298 -16.15 0.11 -1.50
CA ASN A 298 -17.39 -0.38 -2.11
C ASN A 298 -17.34 -0.41 -3.66
N ALA A 299 -16.20 -0.08 -4.28
CA ALA A 299 -16.11 -0.07 -5.74
C ALA A 299 -16.11 -1.51 -6.29
N PRO A 300 -16.94 -1.81 -7.32
CA PRO A 300 -17.04 -3.14 -7.93
C PRO A 300 -15.87 -3.39 -8.90
N VAL A 301 -14.67 -3.59 -8.37
CA VAL A 301 -13.47 -3.82 -9.18
C VAL A 301 -13.13 -5.30 -9.19
N LEU A 302 -12.79 -5.84 -10.37
CA LEU A 302 -12.33 -7.21 -10.51
C LEU A 302 -11.02 -7.41 -9.74
N THR A 303 -11.02 -8.35 -8.82
CA THR A 303 -9.82 -8.73 -8.07
C THR A 303 -9.86 -10.21 -7.72
N THR A 304 -8.71 -10.84 -7.80
CA THR A 304 -8.54 -12.23 -7.37
C THR A 304 -7.16 -12.45 -6.78
N LYS A 305 -7.00 -13.56 -6.08
CA LYS A 305 -5.72 -13.97 -5.50
C LYS A 305 -5.31 -15.33 -6.01
N PHE A 306 -4.01 -15.49 -6.19
CA PHE A 306 -3.37 -16.78 -6.43
C PHE A 306 -2.39 -17.05 -5.28
N GLU A 307 -2.55 -18.19 -4.66
CA GLU A 307 -1.69 -18.66 -3.58
C GLU A 307 -1.62 -20.19 -3.60
N VAL A 308 -0.50 -20.74 -3.15
CA VAL A 308 -0.35 -22.19 -3.02
C VAL A 308 -0.91 -22.62 -1.67
N ASP A 309 -2.00 -23.38 -1.73
CA ASP A 309 -2.69 -23.89 -0.54
C ASP A 309 -1.92 -24.99 0.18
N LYS A 310 -2.35 -25.27 1.41
CA LYS A 310 -1.86 -26.40 2.25
C LYS A 310 -0.34 -26.44 2.49
N LEU A 311 0.35 -25.29 2.36
CA LEU A 311 1.74 -25.17 2.76
C LEU A 311 1.85 -24.78 4.25
N SER A 312 2.20 -25.76 5.09
CA SER A 312 2.31 -25.58 6.55
C SER A 312 3.33 -24.51 6.98
N CYS A 313 4.29 -24.16 6.10
CA CYS A 313 5.26 -23.10 6.37
C CYS A 313 4.73 -21.68 6.17
N ARG A 314 3.54 -21.51 5.54
CA ARG A 314 2.95 -20.17 5.28
C ARG A 314 2.04 -19.71 6.43
N PRO A 315 2.02 -18.40 6.72
CA PRO A 315 3.04 -17.43 6.35
C PRO A 315 4.33 -17.66 7.15
N CYS A 316 5.48 -17.59 6.51
CA CYS A 316 6.76 -17.75 7.21
C CYS A 316 7.35 -16.40 7.69
N SER A 317 6.71 -15.30 7.32
CA SER A 317 7.04 -13.93 7.75
C SER A 317 5.82 -13.01 7.55
N LYS A 318 5.74 -11.96 8.35
CA LYS A 318 4.73 -10.91 8.17
C LYS A 318 5.04 -9.91 7.05
N ILE A 319 6.30 -9.85 6.58
CA ILE A 319 6.77 -8.83 5.61
C ILE A 319 7.55 -9.40 4.43
N GLY A 320 8.08 -10.61 4.52
CA GLY A 320 9.00 -11.21 3.55
C GLY A 320 10.37 -11.52 4.15
N ARG A 321 11.22 -12.18 3.35
CA ARG A 321 12.61 -12.54 3.68
C ARG A 321 13.47 -12.51 2.42
N ASP A 322 14.78 -12.38 2.59
CA ASP A 322 15.76 -12.38 1.49
C ASP A 322 16.02 -13.77 0.91
N LYS A 323 15.63 -14.83 1.65
CA LYS A 323 15.68 -16.23 1.19
C LYS A 323 14.59 -17.06 1.85
N CYS A 324 14.20 -18.14 1.18
CA CYS A 324 13.25 -19.11 1.75
C CYS A 324 13.90 -19.83 2.93
N PRO A 325 13.35 -19.75 4.16
CA PRO A 325 13.94 -20.39 5.34
C PRO A 325 13.90 -21.93 5.28
N LYS A 326 13.06 -22.52 4.40
CA LYS A 326 12.95 -23.96 4.17
C LYS A 326 13.69 -24.42 2.89
N GLY A 327 14.31 -23.51 2.13
CA GLY A 327 15.04 -23.81 0.90
C GLY A 327 14.17 -24.15 -0.32
N HIS A 328 12.98 -24.70 -0.12
CA HIS A 328 12.17 -25.27 -1.21
C HIS A 328 11.36 -24.26 -2.03
N PHE A 329 11.12 -23.06 -1.55
CA PHE A 329 10.38 -21.94 -2.17
C PHE A 329 9.03 -22.33 -2.83
N LYS A 330 8.41 -23.41 -2.40
CA LYS A 330 7.19 -23.98 -2.99
C LYS A 330 6.04 -22.99 -3.12
N CYS A 331 5.94 -22.01 -2.22
CA CYS A 331 4.88 -20.98 -2.26
C CYS A 331 4.91 -20.10 -3.51
N MET A 332 6.04 -20.05 -4.23
CA MET A 332 6.18 -19.37 -5.52
C MET A 332 6.44 -20.36 -6.67
N MET A 333 7.27 -21.40 -6.43
CA MET A 333 7.57 -22.39 -7.47
C MET A 333 6.34 -23.16 -7.95
N LEU A 334 5.35 -23.40 -7.06
CA LEU A 334 4.12 -24.13 -7.39
C LEU A 334 2.94 -23.24 -7.78
N GLN A 335 3.16 -21.93 -8.01
CA GLN A 335 2.09 -21.07 -8.53
C GLN A 335 1.64 -21.57 -9.90
N ASP A 336 0.33 -21.60 -10.08
CA ASP A 336 -0.31 -21.97 -11.36
C ASP A 336 -0.33 -20.74 -12.29
N VAL A 337 0.74 -20.60 -13.07
CA VAL A 337 0.91 -19.45 -13.97
C VAL A 337 -0.02 -19.55 -15.18
N GLU A 338 -0.44 -20.72 -15.58
CA GLU A 338 -1.42 -20.94 -16.64
C GLU A 338 -2.81 -20.42 -16.22
N ALA A 339 -3.23 -20.75 -14.98
CA ALA A 339 -4.49 -20.21 -14.45
C ALA A 339 -4.44 -18.68 -14.26
N ILE A 340 -3.29 -18.13 -13.86
CA ILE A 340 -3.07 -16.67 -13.79
C ILE A 340 -3.23 -16.06 -15.19
N ALA A 341 -2.58 -16.63 -16.21
CA ALA A 341 -2.66 -16.16 -17.59
C ALA A 341 -4.10 -16.24 -18.14
N ALA A 342 -4.78 -17.38 -17.94
CA ALA A 342 -6.16 -17.57 -18.35
C ALA A 342 -7.11 -16.52 -17.76
N THR A 343 -6.96 -16.25 -16.44
CA THR A 343 -7.74 -15.21 -15.75
C THR A 343 -7.46 -13.83 -16.34
N ALA A 344 -6.17 -13.49 -16.53
CA ALA A 344 -5.79 -12.19 -17.10
C ALA A 344 -6.31 -12.01 -18.54
N GLN A 345 -6.31 -13.05 -19.35
CA GLN A 345 -6.84 -13.01 -20.72
C GLN A 345 -8.37 -12.82 -20.75
N ALA A 346 -9.09 -13.52 -19.86
CA ALA A 346 -10.54 -13.35 -19.71
C ALA A 346 -10.88 -11.89 -19.36
N TRP A 347 -10.24 -11.35 -18.33
CA TRP A 347 -10.47 -9.96 -17.89
C TRP A 347 -10.07 -8.93 -18.94
N ALA A 348 -8.93 -9.12 -19.62
CA ALA A 348 -8.48 -8.19 -20.65
C ALA A 348 -9.41 -8.11 -21.88
N LYS A 349 -10.24 -9.13 -22.12
CA LYS A 349 -11.30 -9.12 -23.14
C LYS A 349 -12.54 -8.35 -22.68
N GLU A 350 -12.89 -8.47 -21.39
CA GLU A 350 -14.06 -7.77 -20.80
C GLU A 350 -13.79 -6.27 -20.64
N LEU A 351 -12.55 -5.91 -20.30
CA LEU A 351 -12.09 -4.54 -20.06
C LEU A 351 -11.69 -3.87 -21.39
N ARG A 352 -12.67 -3.44 -22.16
CA ARG A 352 -12.49 -2.72 -23.44
C ARG A 352 -12.04 -1.27 -23.21
#